data_5e10b26ba16c88c13c70eae428382b52
#
_entry.id   5e10b26ba16c88c13c70eae428382b52
#
_cell.length_a   1.000
_cell.length_b   1.000
_cell.length_c   1.000
_cell.angle_alpha   90.00
_cell.angle_beta   90.00
_cell.angle_gamma   90.00
#
_symmetry.space_group_name_H-M   'P 1'
#
loop_
_entity.id
_entity.type
_entity.pdbx_description
1 polymer ?
#
loop_
_entity_poly.entity_id
_entity_poly.type
_entity_poly.pdbx_seq_one_letter_code
_entity_poly.pdbx_strand_id
1 'polypeptide(L)'
;VAECFLNSGQSCDAPTRMLVERDIYERVVEIAADAAANTALGLPSEPGDHIGPLVNATQFERVQDLIAAGVAEGARPVAGGPGLAPGFNAGYWVRPTVFADVTPDMRIAREEIFGPVLSILPVEGEAEAIRIANDSPYGLAAYVQTGDMERAGRVGRALDAGAIHVNGTGMGWGSPFGGWKQSGLGREGGKLGIEAFQEVKKIGRAHV
;
A
#
# COMPACT_ATOMS: atom_id res chain seq x y z
N VAL A 1 7.72 5.27 2.09
CA VAL A 1 7.75 4.57 3.38
C VAL A 1 6.75 5.19 4.35
N ALA A 2 6.79 6.51 4.57
CA ALA A 2 5.87 7.17 5.51
C ALA A 2 4.39 6.85 5.21
N GLU A 3 3.96 6.96 3.96
CA GLU A 3 2.60 6.60 3.54
C GLU A 3 2.22 5.14 3.85
N CYS A 4 3.18 4.21 3.74
CA CYS A 4 2.96 2.81 4.07
C CYS A 4 2.72 2.61 5.58
N PHE A 5 3.35 3.42 6.42
CA PHE A 5 3.25 3.29 7.87
C PHE A 5 2.19 4.20 8.51
N LEU A 6 1.63 5.14 7.73
CA LEU A 6 0.56 6.00 8.21
C LEU A 6 -0.58 5.16 8.79
N ASN A 7 -1.15 5.60 9.92
CA ASN A 7 -2.15 4.85 10.69
C ASN A 7 -1.73 3.40 11.01
N SER A 8 -0.42 3.19 11.23
CA SER A 8 0.18 1.87 11.48
C SER A 8 -0.04 0.87 10.34
N GLY A 9 -0.10 1.35 9.09
CA GLY A 9 -0.36 0.56 7.90
C GLY A 9 -1.80 0.06 7.76
N GLN A 10 -2.72 0.56 8.59
CA GLN A 10 -4.13 0.19 8.57
C GLN A 10 -4.94 1.13 7.68
N SER A 11 -4.49 1.30 6.44
CA SER A 11 -5.16 2.05 5.37
C SER A 11 -5.28 1.17 4.14
N CYS A 12 -6.44 1.18 3.51
CA CYS A 12 -6.73 0.33 2.34
C CYS A 12 -5.91 0.71 1.10
N ASP A 13 -5.43 1.93 1.03
CA ASP A 13 -4.58 2.46 -0.04
C ASP A 13 -3.10 2.55 0.33
N ALA A 14 -2.68 2.02 1.49
CA ALA A 14 -1.28 2.02 1.91
C ALA A 14 -0.36 1.33 0.88
N PRO A 15 0.73 1.97 0.40
CA PRO A 15 1.65 1.42 -0.60
C PRO A 15 2.61 0.38 0.03
N THR A 16 2.13 -0.84 0.22
CA THR A 16 2.84 -1.91 0.95
C THR A 16 3.80 -2.73 0.09
N ARG A 17 3.69 -2.66 -1.24
CA ARG A 17 4.61 -3.29 -2.19
C ARG A 17 5.37 -2.22 -2.96
N MET A 18 6.67 -2.16 -2.80
CA MET A 18 7.54 -1.22 -3.49
C MET A 18 8.37 -1.94 -4.56
N LEU A 19 8.10 -1.66 -5.82
CA LEU A 19 8.84 -2.20 -6.96
C LEU A 19 9.95 -1.23 -7.32
N VAL A 20 11.20 -1.67 -7.27
CA VAL A 20 12.38 -0.80 -7.40
C VAL A 20 13.29 -1.31 -8.50
N GLU A 21 13.64 -0.44 -9.45
CA GLU A 21 14.63 -0.75 -10.49
C GLU A 21 15.97 -1.15 -9.86
N ARG A 22 16.59 -2.20 -10.40
CA ARG A 22 17.77 -2.84 -9.81
C ARG A 22 18.95 -1.89 -9.63
N ASP A 23 19.12 -0.94 -10.52
CA ASP A 23 20.24 0.03 -10.47
C ASP A 23 20.24 0.90 -9.21
N ILE A 24 19.08 1.14 -8.61
CA ILE A 24 18.93 1.97 -7.41
C ILE A 24 18.46 1.15 -6.19
N TYR A 25 18.33 -0.16 -6.34
CA TYR A 25 17.66 -1.02 -5.38
C TYR A 25 18.26 -0.94 -3.98
N GLU A 26 19.56 -1.21 -3.82
CA GLU A 26 20.21 -1.21 -2.50
C GLU A 26 20.11 0.16 -1.81
N ARG A 27 20.25 1.25 -2.58
CA ARG A 27 20.09 2.58 -2.01
C ARG A 27 18.69 2.86 -1.52
N VAL A 28 17.66 2.39 -2.23
CA VAL A 28 16.26 2.52 -1.80
C VAL A 28 16.01 1.66 -0.57
N VAL A 29 16.58 0.46 -0.49
CA VAL A 29 16.51 -0.43 0.68
C VAL A 29 17.11 0.25 1.91
N GLU A 30 18.29 0.85 1.79
CA GLU A 30 18.94 1.61 2.88
C GLU A 30 18.04 2.76 3.38
N ILE A 31 17.53 3.58 2.46
CA ILE A 31 16.62 4.70 2.80
C ILE A 31 15.34 4.21 3.48
N ALA A 32 14.79 3.10 3.00
CA ALA A 32 13.57 2.53 3.58
C ALA A 32 13.82 1.95 4.98
N ALA A 33 14.96 1.31 5.20
CA ALA A 33 15.38 0.80 6.50
C ALA A 33 15.56 1.94 7.50
N ASP A 34 16.26 3.00 7.11
CA ASP A 34 16.45 4.20 7.95
C ASP A 34 15.12 4.87 8.29
N ALA A 35 14.21 5.00 7.32
CA ALA A 35 12.89 5.57 7.55
C ALA A 35 12.09 4.75 8.55
N ALA A 36 12.12 3.42 8.45
CA ALA A 36 11.46 2.52 9.39
C ALA A 36 12.06 2.60 10.79
N ALA A 37 13.40 2.63 10.90
CA ALA A 37 14.09 2.75 12.17
C ALA A 37 13.81 4.09 12.90
N ASN A 38 13.54 5.15 12.14
CA ASN A 38 13.20 6.47 12.67
C ASN A 38 11.69 6.70 12.84
N THR A 39 10.84 5.74 12.48
CA THR A 39 9.38 5.84 12.72
C THR A 39 9.10 5.65 14.19
N ALA A 40 8.69 6.73 14.86
CA ALA A 40 8.37 6.71 16.28
C ALA A 40 7.06 5.93 16.54
N LEU A 41 7.01 5.27 17.69
CA LEU A 41 5.81 4.63 18.23
C LEU A 41 5.36 5.42 19.47
N GLY A 42 4.07 5.70 19.60
CA GLY A 42 3.55 6.48 20.71
C GLY A 42 2.07 6.21 20.98
N LEU A 43 1.62 6.61 22.17
CA LEU A 43 0.22 6.45 22.57
C LEU A 43 -0.69 7.35 21.73
N PRO A 44 -1.83 6.84 21.23
CA PRO A 44 -2.76 7.65 20.45
C PRO A 44 -3.33 8.87 21.18
N SER A 45 -3.25 8.89 22.51
CA SER A 45 -3.65 10.02 23.37
C SER A 45 -2.60 11.12 23.49
N GLU A 46 -1.38 10.87 23.03
CA GLU A 46 -0.28 11.82 23.10
C GLU A 46 -0.11 12.55 21.76
N PRO A 47 0.09 13.88 21.77
CA PRO A 47 0.40 14.58 20.54
C PRO A 47 1.83 14.23 20.08
N GLY A 48 2.04 14.08 18.78
CA GLY A 48 3.36 13.80 18.21
C GLY A 48 3.28 13.18 16.81
N ASP A 49 4.43 13.14 16.16
CA ASP A 49 4.58 12.45 14.86
C ASP A 49 5.02 11.00 15.12
N HIS A 50 4.04 10.15 15.43
CA HIS A 50 4.25 8.74 15.73
C HIS A 50 3.08 7.89 15.25
N ILE A 51 3.32 6.60 15.08
CA ILE A 51 2.26 5.63 14.79
C ILE A 51 1.83 4.90 16.06
N GLY A 52 0.55 4.51 16.11
CA GLY A 52 -0.07 3.83 17.26
C GLY A 52 -0.01 2.30 17.19
N PRO A 53 -0.74 1.61 18.08
CA PRO A 53 -0.91 0.16 18.01
C PRO A 53 -1.90 -0.24 16.91
N LEU A 54 -1.92 -1.54 16.57
CA LEU A 54 -2.98 -2.12 15.75
C LEU A 54 -4.30 -2.18 16.52
N VAL A 55 -5.39 -2.32 15.78
CA VAL A 55 -6.76 -2.20 16.29
C VAL A 55 -7.13 -3.28 17.33
N ASN A 56 -6.62 -4.51 17.21
CA ASN A 56 -6.95 -5.63 18.11
C ASN A 56 -5.93 -6.79 18.02
N ALA A 57 -6.13 -7.80 18.89
CA ALA A 57 -5.26 -8.99 18.97
C ALA A 57 -5.24 -9.78 17.65
N THR A 58 -6.40 -10.03 17.06
CA THR A 58 -6.51 -10.82 15.81
C THR A 58 -5.70 -10.19 14.68
N GLN A 59 -5.76 -8.87 14.52
CA GLN A 59 -4.97 -8.17 13.51
C GLN A 59 -3.48 -8.20 13.86
N PHE A 60 -3.12 -8.04 15.14
CA PHE A 60 -1.74 -8.13 15.57
C PHE A 60 -1.15 -9.51 15.27
N GLU A 61 -1.84 -10.59 15.63
CA GLU A 61 -1.42 -11.97 15.35
C GLU A 61 -1.26 -12.22 13.85
N ARG A 62 -2.24 -11.80 13.05
CA ARG A 62 -2.16 -11.90 11.57
C ARG A 62 -0.92 -11.18 11.00
N VAL A 63 -0.63 -9.98 11.46
CA VAL A 63 0.55 -9.22 11.00
C VAL A 63 1.83 -9.92 11.43
N GLN A 64 1.90 -10.42 12.66
CA GLN A 64 3.06 -11.19 13.15
C GLN A 64 3.28 -12.48 12.34
N ASP A 65 2.19 -13.20 12.01
CA ASP A 65 2.26 -14.41 11.19
C ASP A 65 2.79 -14.11 9.77
N LEU A 66 2.37 -12.99 9.16
CA LEU A 66 2.86 -12.59 7.85
C LEU A 66 4.32 -12.11 7.90
N ILE A 67 4.74 -11.40 8.96
CA ILE A 67 6.15 -11.04 9.16
C ILE A 67 6.99 -12.32 9.32
N ALA A 68 6.53 -13.29 10.10
CA ALA A 68 7.22 -14.57 10.27
C ALA A 68 7.27 -15.37 8.95
N ALA A 69 6.19 -15.36 8.16
CA ALA A 69 6.16 -15.99 6.85
C ALA A 69 7.18 -15.37 5.89
N GLY A 70 7.28 -14.04 5.85
CA GLY A 70 8.27 -13.35 5.01
C GLY A 70 9.70 -13.79 5.34
N VAL A 71 10.03 -13.92 6.63
CA VAL A 71 11.35 -14.43 7.06
C VAL A 71 11.53 -15.90 6.63
N ALA A 72 10.52 -16.73 6.84
CA ALA A 72 10.57 -18.17 6.51
C ALA A 72 10.68 -18.42 5.00
N GLU A 73 10.08 -17.57 4.19
CA GLU A 73 10.12 -17.62 2.72
C GLU A 73 11.40 -17.03 2.13
N GLY A 74 12.29 -16.46 2.96
CA GLY A 74 13.62 -15.99 2.57
C GLY A 74 13.70 -14.50 2.24
N ALA A 75 12.67 -13.70 2.49
CA ALA A 75 12.79 -12.25 2.43
C ALA A 75 13.78 -11.75 3.50
N ARG A 76 14.58 -10.75 3.15
CA ARG A 76 15.59 -10.16 4.06
C ARG A 76 14.98 -9.03 4.89
N PRO A 77 14.75 -9.23 6.21
CA PRO A 77 14.33 -8.14 7.07
C PRO A 77 15.48 -7.13 7.24
N VAL A 78 15.25 -5.89 6.84
CA VAL A 78 16.24 -4.81 6.93
C VAL A 78 15.91 -3.82 8.04
N ALA A 79 14.66 -3.82 8.52
CA ALA A 79 14.22 -3.11 9.72
C ALA A 79 13.05 -3.85 10.37
N GLY A 80 12.84 -3.66 11.67
CA GLY A 80 11.70 -4.22 12.41
C GLY A 80 11.82 -5.73 12.67
N GLY A 81 10.89 -6.50 12.12
CA GLY A 81 10.80 -7.95 12.29
C GLY A 81 9.78 -8.40 13.35
N PRO A 82 9.70 -9.72 13.63
CA PRO A 82 8.67 -10.29 14.49
C PRO A 82 8.81 -9.86 15.97
N GLY A 83 7.71 -9.97 16.69
CA GLY A 83 7.59 -9.67 18.11
C GLY A 83 7.09 -8.26 18.41
N LEU A 84 6.87 -8.01 19.71
CA LEU A 84 6.44 -6.70 20.19
C LEU A 84 7.51 -5.62 19.93
N ALA A 85 7.06 -4.40 19.73
CA ALA A 85 7.95 -3.26 19.61
C ALA A 85 8.70 -3.00 20.93
N PRO A 86 9.99 -2.63 20.90
CA PRO A 86 10.76 -2.30 22.10
C PRO A 86 10.09 -1.19 22.92
N GLY A 87 10.12 -1.35 24.24
CA GLY A 87 9.50 -0.39 25.17
C GLY A 87 8.02 -0.63 25.48
N PHE A 88 7.36 -1.56 24.76
CA PHE A 88 5.97 -1.92 24.99
C PHE A 88 5.86 -3.36 25.50
N ASN A 89 5.33 -3.53 26.71
CA ASN A 89 5.19 -4.85 27.36
C ASN A 89 3.78 -5.44 27.17
N ALA A 90 2.84 -4.67 26.66
CA ALA A 90 1.45 -5.06 26.41
C ALA A 90 0.86 -4.23 25.28
N GLY A 91 -0.25 -4.72 24.70
CA GLY A 91 -0.92 -4.07 23.57
C GLY A 91 -0.43 -4.61 22.22
N TYR A 92 -0.91 -4.01 21.14
CA TYR A 92 -0.78 -4.54 19.77
C TYR A 92 0.25 -3.75 18.96
N TRP A 93 1.44 -3.56 19.53
CA TRP A 93 2.51 -2.75 18.98
C TRP A 93 3.39 -3.54 18.01
N VAL A 94 3.28 -3.24 16.73
CA VAL A 94 4.11 -3.83 15.68
C VAL A 94 5.28 -2.91 15.39
N ARG A 95 6.46 -3.49 15.22
CA ARG A 95 7.65 -2.76 14.75
C ARG A 95 7.45 -2.34 13.31
N PRO A 96 7.71 -1.07 12.92
CA PRO A 96 7.83 -0.70 11.53
C PRO A 96 8.83 -1.65 10.84
N THR A 97 8.32 -2.44 9.90
CA THR A 97 9.07 -3.56 9.31
C THR A 97 9.27 -3.34 7.82
N VAL A 98 10.50 -3.52 7.36
CA VAL A 98 10.86 -3.48 5.94
C VAL A 98 11.53 -4.77 5.54
N PHE A 99 10.99 -5.40 4.49
CA PHE A 99 11.60 -6.55 3.83
C PHE A 99 12.21 -6.16 2.50
N ALA A 100 13.46 -6.55 2.27
CA ALA A 100 14.13 -6.54 0.99
C ALA A 100 14.15 -7.95 0.38
N ASP A 101 14.54 -8.04 -0.90
CA ASP A 101 14.67 -9.28 -1.66
C ASP A 101 13.37 -10.11 -1.71
N VAL A 102 12.23 -9.40 -1.69
CA VAL A 102 10.91 -10.02 -1.78
C VAL A 102 10.66 -10.46 -3.22
N THR A 103 10.16 -11.68 -3.39
CA THR A 103 9.74 -12.20 -4.70
C THR A 103 8.22 -12.15 -4.86
N PRO A 104 7.68 -12.10 -6.09
CA PRO A 104 6.24 -11.95 -6.33
C PRO A 104 5.35 -13.07 -5.79
N ASP A 105 5.91 -14.24 -5.51
CA ASP A 105 5.22 -15.43 -5.00
C ASP A 105 5.19 -15.52 -3.47
N MET A 106 5.98 -14.74 -2.77
CA MET A 106 5.96 -14.68 -1.30
C MET A 106 4.62 -14.18 -0.76
N ARG A 107 4.18 -14.71 0.38
CA ARG A 107 2.91 -14.32 1.02
C ARG A 107 2.83 -12.83 1.30
N ILE A 108 3.92 -12.22 1.76
CA ILE A 108 4.01 -10.79 2.05
C ILE A 108 3.90 -9.90 0.80
N ALA A 109 4.05 -10.46 -0.40
CA ALA A 109 3.82 -9.77 -1.67
C ALA A 109 2.42 -10.02 -2.23
N ARG A 110 1.70 -11.04 -1.76
CA ARG A 110 0.41 -11.49 -2.29
C ARG A 110 -0.76 -11.17 -1.39
N GLU A 111 -0.57 -11.25 -0.07
CA GLU A 111 -1.62 -11.02 0.92
C GLU A 111 -1.58 -9.57 1.42
N GLU A 112 -2.75 -8.98 1.65
CA GLU A 112 -2.88 -7.70 2.32
C GLU A 112 -2.51 -7.87 3.80
N ILE A 113 -1.42 -7.23 4.23
CA ILE A 113 -0.93 -7.33 5.61
C ILE A 113 -1.76 -6.46 6.56
N PHE A 114 -2.08 -5.24 6.15
CA PHE A 114 -2.82 -4.24 6.92
C PHE A 114 -2.15 -3.92 8.27
N GLY A 115 -0.85 -3.67 8.17
CA GLY A 115 0.06 -3.35 9.27
C GLY A 115 1.28 -2.57 8.75
N PRO A 116 2.16 -2.07 9.63
CA PRO A 116 3.31 -1.24 9.22
C PRO A 116 4.45 -2.10 8.65
N VAL A 117 4.19 -2.72 7.50
CA VAL A 117 5.11 -3.66 6.83
C VAL A 117 5.23 -3.29 5.35
N LEU A 118 6.46 -3.02 4.92
CA LEU A 118 6.81 -2.72 3.54
C LEU A 118 7.59 -3.87 2.93
N SER A 119 7.16 -4.33 1.75
CA SER A 119 7.83 -5.35 0.95
C SER A 119 8.47 -4.71 -0.29
N ILE A 120 9.81 -4.81 -0.42
CA ILE A 120 10.57 -4.24 -1.53
C ILE A 120 11.00 -5.35 -2.49
N LEU A 121 10.57 -5.22 -3.75
CA LEU A 121 10.83 -6.17 -4.82
C LEU A 121 11.76 -5.53 -5.87
N PRO A 122 12.90 -6.14 -6.21
CA PRO A 122 13.71 -5.68 -7.34
C PRO A 122 13.04 -5.99 -8.68
N VAL A 123 13.18 -5.07 -9.65
CA VAL A 123 12.67 -5.27 -11.02
C VAL A 123 13.70 -4.84 -12.07
N GLU A 124 13.63 -5.46 -13.26
CA GLU A 124 14.53 -5.19 -14.38
C GLU A 124 13.99 -4.08 -15.34
N GLY A 125 13.14 -3.20 -14.83
CA GLY A 125 12.63 -2.05 -15.57
C GLY A 125 11.11 -1.97 -15.65
N GLU A 126 10.62 -1.00 -16.43
CA GLU A 126 9.22 -0.57 -16.49
C GLU A 126 8.24 -1.72 -16.82
N ALA A 127 8.56 -2.53 -17.83
CA ALA A 127 7.64 -3.59 -18.28
C ALA A 127 7.45 -4.67 -17.21
N GLU A 128 8.51 -5.04 -16.51
CA GLU A 128 8.43 -6.02 -15.42
C GLU A 128 7.71 -5.42 -14.21
N ALA A 129 8.00 -4.16 -13.87
CA ALA A 129 7.31 -3.46 -12.78
C ALA A 129 5.80 -3.45 -13.01
N ILE A 130 5.33 -3.08 -14.20
CA ILE A 130 3.90 -3.09 -14.56
C ILE A 130 3.31 -4.50 -14.45
N ARG A 131 4.01 -5.49 -14.99
CA ARG A 131 3.56 -6.90 -14.93
C ARG A 131 3.38 -7.37 -13.48
N ILE A 132 4.37 -7.15 -12.62
CA ILE A 132 4.33 -7.55 -11.20
C ILE A 132 3.28 -6.73 -10.44
N ALA A 133 3.17 -5.42 -10.69
CA ALA A 133 2.16 -4.57 -10.06
C ALA A 133 0.75 -5.07 -10.35
N ASN A 134 0.48 -5.45 -11.60
CA ASN A 134 -0.82 -5.94 -12.05
C ASN A 134 -1.10 -7.40 -11.69
N ASP A 135 -0.07 -8.20 -11.37
CA ASP A 135 -0.22 -9.59 -10.91
C ASP A 135 -0.64 -9.62 -9.43
N SER A 136 -1.86 -9.17 -9.20
CA SER A 136 -2.51 -9.13 -7.88
C SER A 136 -4.02 -9.27 -8.04
N PRO A 137 -4.73 -9.88 -7.07
CA PRO A 137 -6.18 -9.87 -7.04
C PRO A 137 -6.75 -8.49 -6.69
N TYR A 138 -5.93 -7.59 -6.19
CA TYR A 138 -6.31 -6.23 -5.77
C TYR A 138 -6.02 -5.19 -6.86
N GLY A 139 -6.64 -4.03 -6.74
CA GLY A 139 -6.45 -2.90 -7.65
C GLY A 139 -7.11 -1.62 -7.11
N LEU A 140 -6.85 -1.25 -5.84
CA LEU A 140 -7.42 -0.04 -5.26
C LEU A 140 -6.60 1.18 -5.62
N ALA A 141 -5.33 1.22 -5.21
CA ALA A 141 -4.43 2.34 -5.45
C ALA A 141 -3.06 1.86 -5.91
N ALA A 142 -2.38 2.70 -6.70
CA ALA A 142 -0.99 2.52 -7.07
C ALA A 142 -0.26 3.87 -7.04
N TYR A 143 1.05 3.79 -6.82
CA TYR A 143 1.92 4.95 -6.65
C TYR A 143 3.06 4.86 -7.66
N VAL A 144 3.29 5.94 -8.39
CA VAL A 144 4.38 6.05 -9.39
C VAL A 144 5.31 7.17 -8.98
N GLN A 145 6.59 6.84 -8.77
CA GLN A 145 7.63 7.81 -8.45
C GLN A 145 8.64 7.86 -9.59
N THR A 146 8.71 8.96 -10.31
CA THR A 146 9.64 9.15 -11.43
C THR A 146 9.84 10.63 -11.73
N GLY A 147 11.06 10.99 -12.16
CA GLY A 147 11.35 12.33 -12.71
C GLY A 147 10.85 12.52 -14.15
N ASP A 148 10.50 11.46 -14.87
CA ASP A 148 10.00 11.48 -16.24
C ASP A 148 8.46 11.44 -16.25
N MET A 149 7.83 12.57 -16.60
CA MET A 149 6.38 12.71 -16.64
C MET A 149 5.71 11.96 -17.80
N GLU A 150 6.42 11.69 -18.90
CA GLU A 150 5.91 10.84 -19.97
C GLU A 150 5.85 9.38 -19.51
N ARG A 151 6.90 8.93 -18.81
CA ARG A 151 6.93 7.63 -18.14
C ARG A 151 5.80 7.52 -17.10
N ALA A 152 5.62 8.53 -16.25
CA ALA A 152 4.53 8.55 -15.28
C ALA A 152 3.16 8.35 -15.94
N GLY A 153 2.90 9.04 -17.05
CA GLY A 153 1.67 8.91 -17.81
C GLY A 153 1.49 7.54 -18.48
N ARG A 154 2.57 6.95 -19.00
CA ARG A 154 2.57 5.61 -19.61
C ARG A 154 2.27 4.53 -18.57
N VAL A 155 3.05 4.54 -17.49
CA VAL A 155 2.93 3.58 -16.39
C VAL A 155 1.56 3.71 -15.73
N GLY A 156 1.12 4.93 -15.41
CA GLY A 156 -0.18 5.15 -14.76
C GLY A 156 -1.37 4.61 -15.57
N ARG A 157 -1.32 4.70 -16.92
CA ARG A 157 -2.36 4.10 -17.77
C ARG A 157 -2.31 2.58 -17.86
N ALA A 158 -1.14 1.99 -17.58
CA ALA A 158 -0.94 0.55 -17.69
C ALA A 158 -1.20 -0.19 -16.37
N LEU A 159 -1.33 0.53 -15.25
CA LEU A 159 -1.60 -0.07 -13.94
C LEU A 159 -3.10 -0.34 -13.74
N ASP A 160 -3.42 -1.54 -13.29
CA ASP A 160 -4.78 -2.02 -13.00
C ASP A 160 -5.22 -1.58 -11.59
N ALA A 161 -5.36 -0.28 -11.37
CA ALA A 161 -5.82 0.26 -10.10
C ALA A 161 -6.80 1.43 -10.31
N GLY A 162 -7.71 1.61 -9.36
CA GLY A 162 -8.73 2.64 -9.43
C GLY A 162 -8.20 4.06 -9.18
N ALA A 163 -7.13 4.19 -8.41
CA ALA A 163 -6.44 5.46 -8.16
C ALA A 163 -4.94 5.32 -8.45
N ILE A 164 -4.38 6.30 -9.18
CA ILE A 164 -2.95 6.37 -9.47
C ILE A 164 -2.40 7.67 -8.92
N HIS A 165 -1.47 7.58 -7.99
CA HIS A 165 -0.79 8.71 -7.38
C HIS A 165 0.60 8.88 -8.00
N VAL A 166 0.87 10.04 -8.56
CA VAL A 166 2.17 10.35 -9.18
C VAL A 166 2.95 11.33 -8.30
N ASN A 167 4.17 10.94 -7.92
CA ASN A 167 5.11 11.78 -7.16
C ASN A 167 4.50 12.41 -5.89
N GLY A 168 3.74 11.61 -5.12
CA GLY A 168 3.16 12.04 -3.86
C GLY A 168 1.92 12.93 -3.98
N THR A 169 1.28 12.99 -5.16
CA THR A 169 -0.01 13.70 -5.29
C THR A 169 -1.09 12.98 -4.49
N GLY A 170 -1.81 13.73 -3.66
CA GLY A 170 -3.02 13.25 -3.00
C GLY A 170 -4.22 13.21 -3.95
N MET A 171 -5.35 12.68 -3.47
CA MET A 171 -6.62 12.74 -4.19
C MET A 171 -7.13 14.18 -4.24
N GLY A 172 -7.49 14.65 -5.44
CA GLY A 172 -8.14 15.95 -5.62
C GLY A 172 -9.57 15.95 -5.07
N TRP A 173 -10.06 17.10 -4.65
CA TRP A 173 -11.46 17.27 -4.26
C TRP A 173 -12.41 16.86 -5.41
N GLY A 174 -13.37 16.00 -5.09
CA GLY A 174 -14.33 15.50 -6.07
C GLY A 174 -13.81 14.38 -6.99
N SER A 175 -12.59 13.91 -6.77
CA SER A 175 -12.10 12.71 -7.45
C SER A 175 -12.86 11.47 -6.99
N PRO A 176 -13.27 10.58 -7.91
CA PRO A 176 -13.87 9.31 -7.52
C PRO A 176 -12.81 8.40 -6.90
N PHE A 177 -13.17 7.71 -5.82
CA PHE A 177 -12.36 6.70 -5.17
C PHE A 177 -13.02 5.32 -5.26
N GLY A 178 -12.24 4.29 -5.53
CA GLY A 178 -12.71 2.91 -5.61
C GLY A 178 -11.75 2.04 -6.39
N GLY A 179 -11.93 0.73 -6.27
CA GLY A 179 -10.99 -0.27 -6.77
C GLY A 179 -11.37 -0.90 -8.10
N TRP A 180 -10.45 -1.73 -8.55
CA TRP A 180 -10.60 -2.71 -9.61
C TRP A 180 -10.46 -4.11 -8.99
N LYS A 181 -10.82 -5.15 -9.75
CA LYS A 181 -10.68 -6.54 -9.34
C LYS A 181 -11.38 -6.80 -7.99
N GLN A 182 -10.74 -7.48 -7.04
CA GLN A 182 -11.31 -7.79 -5.72
C GLN A 182 -11.36 -6.58 -4.77
N SER A 183 -10.71 -5.47 -5.10
CA SER A 183 -10.84 -4.22 -4.34
C SER A 183 -12.20 -3.53 -4.52
N GLY A 184 -13.08 -4.06 -5.36
CA GLY A 184 -14.45 -3.61 -5.52
C GLY A 184 -14.71 -2.92 -6.86
N LEU A 185 -15.99 -2.73 -7.20
CA LEU A 185 -16.43 -2.22 -8.50
C LEU A 185 -17.05 -0.83 -8.41
N GLY A 186 -17.46 -0.38 -7.23
CA GLY A 186 -18.08 0.91 -7.01
C GLY A 186 -17.10 2.07 -7.04
N ARG A 187 -17.66 3.27 -7.00
CA ARG A 187 -16.93 4.51 -6.79
C ARG A 187 -17.66 5.34 -5.74
N GLU A 188 -16.90 5.90 -4.79
CA GLU A 188 -17.38 6.93 -3.89
C GLU A 188 -16.71 8.26 -4.23
N GLY A 189 -17.27 9.37 -3.79
CA GLY A 189 -16.79 10.70 -4.09
C GLY A 189 -17.14 11.19 -5.51
N GLY A 190 -17.17 12.50 -5.64
CA GLY A 190 -17.47 13.17 -6.91
C GLY A 190 -18.82 12.79 -7.56
N LYS A 191 -18.92 13.05 -8.84
CA LYS A 191 -20.14 12.77 -9.63
C LYS A 191 -20.47 11.27 -9.66
N LEU A 192 -19.46 10.41 -9.84
CA LEU A 192 -19.67 8.96 -9.92
C LEU A 192 -20.18 8.36 -8.60
N GLY A 193 -19.74 8.92 -7.46
CA GLY A 193 -20.25 8.51 -6.15
C GLY A 193 -21.74 8.88 -5.98
N ILE A 194 -22.16 10.05 -6.46
CA ILE A 194 -23.57 10.47 -6.41
C ILE A 194 -24.43 9.60 -7.34
N GLU A 195 -23.92 9.28 -8.53
CA GLU A 195 -24.65 8.46 -9.52
C GLU A 195 -24.99 7.06 -8.97
N ALA A 196 -24.18 6.51 -8.07
CA ALA A 196 -24.45 5.22 -7.44
C ALA A 196 -25.73 5.20 -6.57
N PHE A 197 -26.22 6.36 -6.16
CA PHE A 197 -27.46 6.53 -5.39
C PHE A 197 -28.66 6.98 -6.24
N GLN A 198 -28.52 6.96 -7.56
CA GLN A 198 -29.57 7.43 -8.49
C GLN A 198 -30.15 6.27 -9.29
N GLU A 199 -31.47 6.36 -9.53
CA GLU A 199 -32.18 5.45 -10.42
C GLU A 199 -32.42 6.12 -11.77
N VAL A 200 -32.11 5.43 -12.87
CA VAL A 200 -32.30 5.93 -14.24
C VAL A 200 -33.68 5.58 -14.73
N LYS A 201 -34.48 6.59 -15.09
CA LYS A 201 -35.79 6.43 -15.75
C LYS A 201 -35.72 6.89 -17.19
N LYS A 202 -36.04 6.00 -18.13
CA LYS A 202 -36.26 6.35 -19.53
C LYS A 202 -37.73 6.72 -19.78
N ILE A 203 -37.96 7.91 -20.32
CA ILE A 203 -39.31 8.34 -20.77
C ILE A 203 -39.27 8.44 -22.29
N GLY A 204 -40.06 7.59 -22.97
CA GLY A 204 -40.26 7.63 -24.41
C GLY A 204 -41.44 8.54 -24.76
N ARG A 205 -41.36 9.31 -25.86
CA ARG A 205 -42.49 9.99 -26.48
C ARG A 205 -42.86 9.28 -27.77
N ALA A 206 -44.14 9.08 -28.02
CA ALA A 206 -44.62 8.76 -29.35
C ALA A 206 -44.53 10.03 -30.22
N HIS A 207 -44.01 9.92 -31.42
CA HIS A 207 -44.17 10.97 -32.41
C HIS A 207 -45.63 10.98 -32.83
N VAL A 208 -46.29 12.11 -32.59
CA VAL A 208 -47.63 12.42 -33.12
C VAL A 208 -47.45 13.09 -34.47
#